data_e81db98c21afedeb876e765a49fce99f
#
_entry.id   e81db98c21afedeb876e765a49fce99f
#
_cell.length_a   1.000
_cell.length_b   1.000
_cell.length_c   1.000
_cell.angle_alpha   90.00
_cell.angle_beta   90.00
_cell.angle_gamma   90.00
#
_symmetry.space_group_name_H-M   'P 1'
#
loop_
_entity.id
_entity.type
_entity.pdbx_description
1 polymer ?
#
loop_
_entity_poly.entity_id
_entity_poly.type
_entity_poly.pdbx_seq_one_letter_code
_entity_poly.pdbx_strand_id
1 'polypeptide(L)'
;MHAKSVRWPKVTKERREAWLLERALHVRDVVSPRHRISVVLGLGCGLRQGEFFGLSPEDIDYARGVLHVRRQVQAINGRLHFALPKGAKTRIVDMPLSVAEELKRHVDAFPPVEVELPWGKPDADKQRKKFSLLLTTRFGNAVAVNTWNTCTWKPALAKAGIIPPRAKGAKDWQWEAAPKDGFHVLRHTYASIMLEAGESVVTLARWLGDSSPAVTLGYNAHFMPEAGSKGRTAIDGLLGRQGDEHASRNSPDSPQG
;
A
#
# COMPACT_ATOMS: atom_id res chain seq x y z
N MET A 1 -0.36 -37.32 -36.32
CA MET A 1 0.74 -36.61 -35.57
C MET A 1 0.14 -35.94 -34.35
N HIS A 2 0.44 -36.44 -33.14
CA HIS A 2 -0.11 -35.89 -31.89
C HIS A 2 0.84 -34.79 -31.40
N ALA A 3 0.35 -33.57 -31.33
CA ALA A 3 1.09 -32.47 -30.76
C ALA A 3 1.27 -32.71 -29.24
N LYS A 4 2.53 -32.91 -28.82
CA LYS A 4 2.89 -33.00 -27.39
C LYS A 4 2.63 -31.64 -26.77
N SER A 5 1.69 -31.57 -25.82
CA SER A 5 1.45 -30.38 -25.02
C SER A 5 2.69 -30.07 -24.20
N VAL A 6 3.37 -29.00 -24.52
CA VAL A 6 4.49 -28.48 -23.71
C VAL A 6 3.90 -27.95 -22.39
N ARG A 7 4.11 -28.69 -21.30
CA ARG A 7 3.83 -28.19 -19.97
C ARG A 7 4.90 -27.17 -19.58
N TRP A 8 4.52 -25.90 -19.54
CA TRP A 8 5.37 -24.87 -18.99
C TRP A 8 5.65 -25.20 -17.50
N PRO A 9 6.90 -25.08 -17.03
CA PRO A 9 7.19 -25.25 -15.61
C PRO A 9 6.37 -24.23 -14.82
N LYS A 10 5.73 -24.69 -13.74
CA LYS A 10 5.06 -23.79 -12.78
C LYS A 10 6.15 -22.91 -12.18
N VAL A 11 6.18 -21.64 -12.57
CA VAL A 11 7.03 -20.65 -11.91
C VAL A 11 6.51 -20.57 -10.47
N THR A 12 7.26 -21.09 -9.53
CA THR A 12 7.04 -20.88 -8.10
C THR A 12 7.13 -19.36 -7.90
N LYS A 13 5.99 -18.72 -7.68
CA LYS A 13 5.99 -17.30 -7.33
C LYS A 13 6.74 -17.17 -6.01
N GLU A 14 7.97 -16.69 -6.07
CA GLU A 14 8.71 -16.31 -4.88
C GLU A 14 7.80 -15.40 -4.04
N ARG A 15 7.62 -15.75 -2.77
CA ARG A 15 6.82 -14.95 -1.85
C ARG A 15 7.47 -13.58 -1.72
N ARG A 16 6.67 -12.54 -1.98
CA ARG A 16 7.10 -11.16 -1.73
C ARG A 16 6.94 -10.92 -0.24
N GLU A 17 8.04 -10.69 0.42
CA GLU A 17 8.07 -10.36 1.84
C GLU A 17 7.85 -8.86 2.03
N ALA A 18 7.12 -8.48 3.08
CA ALA A 18 7.05 -7.10 3.52
C ALA A 18 8.43 -6.60 3.97
N TRP A 19 8.69 -5.34 3.81
CA TRP A 19 9.91 -4.75 4.35
C TRP A 19 9.77 -4.44 5.84
N LEU A 20 10.89 -4.43 6.55
CA LEU A 20 10.97 -3.78 7.85
C LEU A 20 10.67 -2.28 7.69
N LEU A 21 10.03 -1.70 8.70
CA LEU A 21 9.60 -0.30 8.66
C LEU A 21 10.77 0.66 8.42
N GLU A 22 11.92 0.44 9.07
CA GLU A 22 13.12 1.26 8.93
C GLU A 22 13.60 1.32 7.48
N ARG A 23 13.54 0.18 6.77
CA ARG A 23 13.91 0.09 5.36
C ARG A 23 12.99 0.96 4.48
N ALA A 24 11.69 0.91 4.73
CA ALA A 24 10.71 1.72 4.00
C ALA A 24 10.88 3.21 4.29
N LEU A 25 11.12 3.58 5.54
CA LEU A 25 11.38 4.95 5.96
C LEU A 25 12.70 5.48 5.36
N HIS A 26 13.75 4.66 5.31
CA HIS A 26 14.99 5.06 4.67
C HIS A 26 14.81 5.38 3.18
N VAL A 27 14.02 4.58 2.44
CA VAL A 27 13.68 4.89 1.04
C VAL A 27 12.87 6.17 0.93
N ARG A 28 11.92 6.43 1.84
CA ARG A 28 11.17 7.69 1.91
C ARG A 28 12.10 8.90 2.02
N ASP A 29 13.15 8.78 2.81
CA ASP A 29 14.06 9.90 3.10
C ASP A 29 15.06 10.17 1.97
N VAL A 30 15.42 9.16 1.19
CA VAL A 30 16.37 9.30 0.09
C VAL A 30 15.71 9.55 -1.28
N VAL A 31 14.41 9.27 -1.43
CA VAL A 31 13.68 9.61 -2.66
C VAL A 31 13.55 11.14 -2.80
N SER A 32 13.50 11.63 -4.03
CA SER A 32 13.41 13.08 -4.25
C SER A 32 12.16 13.69 -3.57
N PRO A 33 12.24 14.95 -3.07
CA PRO A 33 11.15 15.58 -2.31
C PRO A 33 9.78 15.51 -3.02
N ARG A 34 9.74 15.78 -4.34
CA ARG A 34 8.51 15.67 -5.14
C ARG A 34 7.88 14.28 -5.11
N HIS A 35 8.67 13.23 -4.99
CA HIS A 35 8.18 11.85 -5.04
C HIS A 35 8.03 11.20 -3.65
N ARG A 36 8.40 11.90 -2.57
CA ARG A 36 8.28 11.40 -1.19
C ARG A 36 6.86 10.98 -0.86
N ILE A 37 5.89 11.76 -1.30
CA ILE A 37 4.47 11.48 -1.06
C ILE A 37 4.01 10.12 -1.60
N SER A 38 4.63 9.61 -2.67
CA SER A 38 4.30 8.29 -3.21
C SER A 38 4.64 7.17 -2.22
N VAL A 39 5.78 7.29 -1.52
CA VAL A 39 6.19 6.33 -0.48
C VAL A 39 5.27 6.43 0.71
N VAL A 40 4.92 7.66 1.13
CA VAL A 40 3.98 7.90 2.23
C VAL A 40 2.61 7.27 1.94
N LEU A 41 2.06 7.47 0.76
CA LEU A 41 0.77 6.90 0.35
C LEU A 41 0.80 5.37 0.20
N GLY A 42 1.92 4.84 -0.31
CA GLY A 42 2.12 3.39 -0.41
C GLY A 42 2.20 2.71 0.96
N LEU A 43 2.94 3.33 1.90
CA LEU A 43 3.18 2.80 3.24
C LEU A 43 2.06 3.14 4.23
N GLY A 44 1.43 4.32 4.13
CA GLY A 44 0.44 4.80 5.09
C GLY A 44 -1.01 4.51 4.70
N CYS A 45 -1.31 4.25 3.41
CA CYS A 45 -2.66 3.96 2.91
C CYS A 45 -2.73 2.74 1.99
N GLY A 46 -1.63 2.05 1.76
CA GLY A 46 -1.58 0.84 0.93
C GLY A 46 -1.99 1.06 -0.53
N LEU A 47 -1.85 2.27 -1.08
CA LEU A 47 -2.27 2.58 -2.44
C LEU A 47 -1.42 1.86 -3.48
N ARG A 48 -2.07 1.43 -4.58
CA ARG A 48 -1.36 0.94 -5.76
C ARG A 48 -0.76 2.11 -6.52
N GLN A 49 0.33 1.86 -7.24
CA GLN A 49 1.09 2.88 -7.98
C GLN A 49 0.20 3.72 -8.91
N GLY A 50 -0.62 3.08 -9.72
CA GLY A 50 -1.54 3.79 -10.62
C GLY A 50 -2.60 4.61 -9.88
N GLU A 51 -3.00 4.18 -8.68
CA GLU A 51 -4.01 4.87 -7.87
C GLU A 51 -3.48 6.21 -7.34
N PHE A 52 -2.28 6.23 -6.75
CA PHE A 52 -1.74 7.50 -6.28
C PHE A 52 -1.31 8.45 -7.42
N PHE A 53 -0.96 7.93 -8.62
CA PHE A 53 -0.77 8.78 -9.80
C PHE A 53 -2.08 9.40 -10.30
N GLY A 54 -3.21 8.80 -9.99
CA GLY A 54 -4.53 9.34 -10.32
C GLY A 54 -5.17 10.15 -9.20
N LEU A 55 -4.49 10.34 -8.06
CA LEU A 55 -5.05 11.03 -6.91
C LEU A 55 -5.11 12.54 -7.14
N SER A 56 -6.22 13.14 -6.72
CA SER A 56 -6.56 14.56 -6.87
C SER A 56 -6.91 15.14 -5.49
N PRO A 57 -6.78 16.46 -5.25
CA PRO A 57 -7.19 17.07 -3.99
C PRO A 57 -8.64 16.76 -3.60
N GLU A 58 -9.54 16.65 -4.56
CA GLU A 58 -10.96 16.31 -4.34
C GLU A 58 -11.19 14.89 -3.81
N ASP A 59 -10.16 14.04 -3.82
CA ASP A 59 -10.21 12.68 -3.28
C ASP A 59 -9.84 12.63 -1.80
N ILE A 60 -9.39 13.75 -1.21
CA ILE A 60 -8.91 13.83 0.16
C ILE A 60 -9.97 14.50 1.02
N ASP A 61 -10.53 13.75 1.95
CA ASP A 61 -11.43 14.29 2.97
C ASP A 61 -10.67 14.43 4.29
N TYR A 62 -10.09 15.61 4.49
CA TYR A 62 -9.34 15.93 5.71
C TYR A 62 -10.21 15.95 6.96
N ALA A 63 -11.50 16.32 6.84
CA ALA A 63 -12.41 16.40 7.98
C ALA A 63 -12.75 15.00 8.51
N ARG A 64 -12.93 14.04 7.62
CA ARG A 64 -13.24 12.65 7.97
C ARG A 64 -11.98 11.78 8.11
N GLY A 65 -10.81 12.28 7.75
CA GLY A 65 -9.56 11.51 7.75
C GLY A 65 -9.59 10.33 6.79
N VAL A 66 -10.09 10.53 5.56
CA VAL A 66 -10.19 9.44 4.57
C VAL A 66 -9.72 9.87 3.18
N LEU A 67 -9.26 8.87 2.41
CA LEU A 67 -8.96 8.97 0.98
C LEU A 67 -9.98 8.21 0.16
N HIS A 68 -10.49 8.83 -0.89
CA HIS A 68 -11.36 8.22 -1.88
C HIS A 68 -10.52 7.73 -3.06
N VAL A 69 -10.38 6.43 -3.22
CA VAL A 69 -9.69 5.84 -4.39
C VAL A 69 -10.70 5.64 -5.51
N ARG A 70 -10.83 6.65 -6.37
CA ARG A 70 -11.86 6.73 -7.43
C ARG A 70 -11.32 6.38 -8.81
N ARG A 71 -10.01 6.56 -9.04
CA ARG A 71 -9.36 6.37 -10.34
C ARG A 71 -7.91 5.92 -10.20
N GLN A 72 -7.36 5.53 -11.32
CA GLN A 72 -5.94 5.25 -11.49
C GLN A 72 -5.45 5.80 -12.83
N VAL A 73 -4.15 6.07 -12.92
CA VAL A 73 -3.45 6.25 -14.20
C VAL A 73 -2.84 4.92 -14.61
N GLN A 74 -3.11 4.48 -15.82
CA GLN A 74 -2.54 3.26 -16.38
C GLN A 74 -2.10 3.47 -17.82
N ALA A 75 -1.10 2.69 -18.27
CA ALA A 75 -0.69 2.65 -19.66
C ALA A 75 -1.41 1.51 -20.39
N ILE A 76 -2.08 1.82 -21.50
CA ILE A 76 -2.71 0.87 -22.41
C ILE A 76 -2.14 1.15 -23.78
N ASN A 77 -1.53 0.14 -24.43
CA ASN A 77 -0.88 0.30 -25.73
C ASN A 77 0.10 1.51 -25.79
N GLY A 78 0.88 1.71 -24.72
CA GLY A 78 1.87 2.80 -24.62
C GLY A 78 1.30 4.19 -24.32
N ARG A 79 -0.04 4.36 -24.27
CA ARG A 79 -0.70 5.63 -23.94
C ARG A 79 -1.25 5.62 -22.54
N LEU A 80 -1.17 6.77 -21.86
CA LEU A 80 -1.72 6.92 -20.51
C LEU A 80 -3.22 7.21 -20.58
N HIS A 81 -3.96 6.58 -19.67
CA HIS A 81 -5.39 6.69 -19.52
C HIS A 81 -5.76 6.84 -18.05
N PHE A 82 -6.83 7.58 -17.77
CA PHE A 82 -7.56 7.42 -16.51
C PHE A 82 -8.48 6.21 -16.62
N ALA A 83 -8.57 5.44 -15.54
CA ALA A 83 -9.47 4.31 -15.44
C ALA A 83 -9.96 4.13 -14.01
N LEU A 84 -11.01 3.34 -13.82
CA LEU A 84 -11.38 2.87 -12.49
C LEU A 84 -10.24 2.04 -11.88
N PRO A 85 -10.12 1.98 -10.55
CA PRO A 85 -9.15 1.12 -9.88
C PRO A 85 -9.29 -0.34 -10.31
N LYS A 86 -8.27 -1.16 -10.04
CA LYS A 86 -8.29 -2.59 -10.36
C LYS A 86 -9.56 -3.25 -9.83
N GLY A 87 -10.26 -3.99 -10.69
CA GLY A 87 -11.57 -4.60 -10.36
C GLY A 87 -12.77 -3.67 -10.55
N ALA A 88 -12.56 -2.49 -11.15
CA ALA A 88 -13.59 -1.47 -11.44
C ALA A 88 -14.36 -0.99 -10.18
N LYS A 89 -13.75 -1.08 -9.00
CA LYS A 89 -14.36 -0.70 -7.72
C LYS A 89 -13.65 0.49 -7.12
N THR A 90 -14.40 1.54 -6.84
CA THR A 90 -13.96 2.64 -5.96
C THR A 90 -13.98 2.17 -4.51
N ARG A 91 -13.18 2.81 -3.65
CA ARG A 91 -13.15 2.52 -2.23
C ARG A 91 -12.72 3.72 -1.42
N ILE A 92 -12.97 3.65 -0.13
CA ILE A 92 -12.49 4.60 0.88
C ILE A 92 -11.40 3.88 1.67
N VAL A 93 -10.33 4.61 1.97
CA VAL A 93 -9.20 4.16 2.80
C VAL A 93 -9.04 5.15 3.93
N ASP A 94 -8.89 4.67 5.15
CA ASP A 94 -8.58 5.52 6.29
C ASP A 94 -7.21 6.17 6.10
N MET A 95 -7.14 7.45 6.42
CA MET A 95 -5.95 8.27 6.25
C MET A 95 -5.44 8.72 7.63
N PRO A 96 -4.32 8.18 8.11
CA PRO A 96 -3.70 8.64 9.34
C PRO A 96 -3.38 10.14 9.31
N LEU A 97 -3.41 10.81 10.46
CA LEU A 97 -3.11 12.24 10.57
C LEU A 97 -1.73 12.59 10.00
N SER A 98 -0.72 11.75 10.26
CA SER A 98 0.62 11.92 9.69
C SER A 98 0.66 11.92 8.17
N VAL A 99 -0.19 11.11 7.52
CA VAL A 99 -0.34 11.10 6.04
C VAL A 99 -1.03 12.37 5.57
N ALA A 100 -2.06 12.83 6.28
CA ALA A 100 -2.77 14.07 5.97
C ALA A 100 -1.84 15.29 6.02
N GLU A 101 -0.95 15.36 7.03
CA GLU A 101 0.06 16.41 7.17
C GLU A 101 1.10 16.37 6.05
N GLU A 102 1.58 15.17 5.67
CA GLU A 102 2.49 15.01 4.54
C GLU A 102 1.84 15.42 3.21
N LEU A 103 0.55 15.11 3.02
CA LEU A 103 -0.20 15.53 1.85
C LEU A 103 -0.34 17.06 1.79
N LYS A 104 -0.66 17.74 2.89
CA LYS A 104 -0.70 19.21 2.96
C LYS A 104 0.65 19.80 2.57
N ARG A 105 1.74 19.35 3.22
CA ARG A 105 3.12 19.80 2.90
C ARG A 105 3.49 19.56 1.43
N HIS A 106 3.04 18.42 0.88
CA HIS A 106 3.28 18.12 -0.52
C HIS A 106 2.55 19.08 -1.46
N VAL A 107 1.25 19.34 -1.21
CA VAL A 107 0.44 20.27 -2.01
C VAL A 107 0.98 21.69 -1.95
N ASP A 108 1.43 22.14 -0.78
CA ASP A 108 2.03 23.47 -0.60
C ASP A 108 3.34 23.61 -1.40
N ALA A 109 4.20 22.57 -1.39
CA ALA A 109 5.49 22.59 -2.09
C ALA A 109 5.35 22.27 -3.59
N PHE A 110 4.37 21.50 -3.98
CA PHE A 110 4.13 21.01 -5.34
C PHE A 110 2.64 21.10 -5.66
N PRO A 111 2.14 22.30 -6.04
CA PRO A 111 0.73 22.49 -6.33
C PRO A 111 0.21 21.50 -7.37
N PRO A 112 -1.03 21.02 -7.23
CA PRO A 112 -1.66 20.10 -8.18
C PRO A 112 -1.73 20.71 -9.58
N VAL A 113 -1.58 19.85 -10.59
CA VAL A 113 -1.60 20.28 -11.99
C VAL A 113 -2.74 19.59 -12.72
N GLU A 114 -3.54 20.36 -13.48
CA GLU A 114 -4.60 19.81 -14.33
C GLU A 114 -3.99 18.97 -15.45
N VAL A 115 -4.44 17.72 -15.55
CA VAL A 115 -4.02 16.79 -16.59
C VAL A 115 -5.27 16.23 -17.27
N GLU A 116 -5.25 16.19 -18.60
CA GLU A 116 -6.30 15.63 -19.41
C GLU A 116 -5.86 14.35 -20.10
N LEU A 117 -6.55 13.23 -19.80
CA LEU A 117 -6.30 11.92 -20.41
C LEU A 117 -7.61 11.29 -20.89
N PRO A 118 -7.56 10.34 -21.87
CA PRO A 118 -8.68 9.48 -22.19
C PRO A 118 -9.17 8.70 -20.96
N TRP A 119 -10.47 8.43 -20.90
CA TRP A 119 -11.08 7.64 -19.82
C TRP A 119 -11.44 6.23 -20.30
N GLY A 120 -10.92 5.21 -19.64
CA GLY A 120 -11.27 3.82 -19.88
C GLY A 120 -10.42 3.12 -20.93
N LYS A 121 -11.07 2.40 -21.87
CA LYS A 121 -10.39 1.59 -22.90
C LYS A 121 -9.82 2.45 -24.04
N PRO A 122 -8.83 1.93 -24.82
CA PRO A 122 -8.16 2.68 -25.89
C PRO A 122 -9.08 3.28 -26.96
N ASP A 123 -10.23 2.65 -27.23
CA ASP A 123 -11.22 3.14 -28.20
C ASP A 123 -12.05 4.33 -27.68
N ALA A 124 -11.82 4.72 -26.42
CA ALA A 124 -12.52 5.82 -25.74
C ALA A 124 -11.85 7.18 -25.96
N ASP A 125 -11.11 7.41 -27.02
CA ASP A 125 -10.57 8.75 -27.39
C ASP A 125 -11.66 9.84 -27.43
N LYS A 126 -12.93 9.41 -27.47
CA LYS A 126 -14.11 10.29 -27.41
C LYS A 126 -14.44 10.80 -26.00
N GLN A 127 -13.93 10.18 -24.95
CA GLN A 127 -14.19 10.59 -23.55
C GLN A 127 -12.88 10.94 -22.86
N ARG A 128 -12.47 12.19 -23.00
CA ARG A 128 -11.36 12.71 -22.22
C ARG A 128 -11.89 13.31 -20.92
N LYS A 129 -11.11 13.15 -19.85
CA LYS A 129 -11.40 13.74 -18.53
C LYS A 129 -10.22 14.51 -18.03
N LYS A 130 -10.49 15.55 -17.26
CA LYS A 130 -9.51 16.41 -16.62
C LYS A 130 -9.56 16.22 -15.12
N PHE A 131 -8.40 16.12 -14.49
CA PHE A 131 -8.24 16.08 -13.05
C PHE A 131 -6.96 16.81 -12.64
N SER A 132 -7.03 17.53 -11.53
CA SER A 132 -5.85 18.13 -10.90
C SER A 132 -5.09 17.05 -10.14
N LEU A 133 -3.97 16.58 -10.68
CA LEU A 133 -3.20 15.50 -10.07
C LEU A 133 -2.22 16.02 -9.03
N LEU A 134 -2.13 15.33 -7.88
CA LEU A 134 -1.18 15.63 -6.81
C LEU A 134 0.27 15.32 -7.20
N LEU A 135 0.47 14.34 -8.08
CA LEU A 135 1.80 13.96 -8.54
C LEU A 135 1.86 13.96 -10.07
N THR A 136 2.68 14.84 -10.60
CA THR A 136 2.96 14.96 -12.03
C THR A 136 4.46 14.91 -12.29
N THR A 137 4.84 14.75 -13.55
CA THR A 137 6.22 14.98 -13.97
C THR A 137 6.62 16.45 -13.74
N ARG A 138 7.91 16.77 -13.83
CA ARG A 138 8.38 18.17 -13.77
C ARG A 138 7.80 19.06 -14.87
N PHE A 139 7.25 18.47 -15.92
CA PHE A 139 6.62 19.19 -17.04
C PHE A 139 5.09 19.25 -16.93
N GLY A 140 4.52 18.88 -15.78
CA GLY A 140 3.06 18.88 -15.57
C GLY A 140 2.30 17.74 -16.21
N ASN A 141 2.97 16.72 -16.75
CA ASN A 141 2.32 15.58 -17.38
C ASN A 141 2.01 14.48 -16.37
N ALA A 142 1.01 13.61 -16.68
CA ALA A 142 0.77 12.40 -15.92
C ALA A 142 2.01 11.50 -15.88
N VAL A 143 2.15 10.78 -14.78
CA VAL A 143 3.30 9.90 -14.53
C VAL A 143 3.03 8.50 -15.06
N ALA A 144 3.94 7.98 -15.89
CA ALA A 144 3.92 6.59 -16.34
C ALA A 144 4.62 5.69 -15.33
N VAL A 145 3.97 4.60 -14.92
CA VAL A 145 4.49 3.64 -13.94
C VAL A 145 5.90 3.14 -14.30
N ASN A 146 6.12 2.73 -15.54
CA ASN A 146 7.42 2.20 -15.97
C ASN A 146 8.53 3.25 -15.90
N THR A 147 8.26 4.46 -16.39
CA THR A 147 9.22 5.58 -16.34
C THR A 147 9.52 5.94 -14.89
N TRP A 148 8.51 6.03 -14.05
CA TRP A 148 8.71 6.34 -12.64
C TRP A 148 9.53 5.26 -11.92
N ASN A 149 9.24 3.98 -12.16
CA ASN A 149 10.02 2.89 -11.60
C ASN A 149 11.49 2.96 -12.00
N THR A 150 11.77 3.32 -13.24
CA THR A 150 13.12 3.39 -13.79
C THR A 150 13.87 4.65 -13.34
N CYS A 151 13.19 5.81 -13.36
CA CYS A 151 13.84 7.11 -13.15
C CYS A 151 13.71 7.65 -11.71
N THR A 152 12.85 7.04 -10.87
CA THR A 152 12.61 7.49 -9.50
C THR A 152 12.82 6.38 -8.49
N TRP A 153 12.09 5.25 -8.64
CA TRP A 153 12.08 4.18 -7.64
C TRP A 153 13.43 3.45 -7.58
N LYS A 154 13.91 2.91 -8.68
CA LYS A 154 15.20 2.19 -8.70
C LYS A 154 16.39 3.07 -8.29
N PRO A 155 16.53 4.32 -8.73
CA PRO A 155 17.53 5.23 -8.18
C PRO A 155 17.42 5.43 -6.68
N ALA A 156 16.21 5.55 -6.12
CA ALA A 156 16.01 5.66 -4.68
C ALA A 156 16.44 4.37 -3.95
N LEU A 157 16.10 3.19 -4.50
CA LEU A 157 16.55 1.91 -3.96
C LEU A 157 18.07 1.76 -3.96
N ALA A 158 18.73 2.17 -5.03
CA ALA A 158 20.19 2.15 -5.13
C ALA A 158 20.82 3.11 -4.13
N LYS A 159 20.27 4.33 -3.98
CA LYS A 159 20.71 5.32 -2.99
C LYS A 159 20.50 4.83 -1.55
N ALA A 160 19.45 4.05 -1.31
CA ALA A 160 19.19 3.39 -0.03
C ALA A 160 20.04 2.12 0.20
N GLY A 161 20.89 1.71 -0.73
CA GLY A 161 21.69 0.50 -0.63
C GLY A 161 20.90 -0.81 -0.73
N ILE A 162 19.66 -0.76 -1.24
CA ILE A 162 18.76 -1.92 -1.33
C ILE A 162 19.06 -2.75 -2.57
N ILE A 163 19.40 -2.08 -3.67
CA ILE A 163 19.85 -2.71 -4.90
C ILE A 163 21.22 -2.15 -5.29
N PRO A 164 22.00 -2.86 -6.10
CA PRO A 164 23.25 -2.33 -6.61
C PRO A 164 23.02 -1.02 -7.38
N PRO A 165 24.00 -0.10 -7.37
CA PRO A 165 23.97 1.06 -8.24
C PRO A 165 23.97 0.60 -9.70
N ARG A 166 23.46 1.46 -10.59
CA ARG A 166 23.43 1.18 -12.02
C ARG A 166 24.84 0.89 -12.54
N ALA A 167 24.99 -0.12 -13.39
CA ALA A 167 26.27 -0.50 -13.97
C ALA A 167 26.91 0.70 -14.72
N LYS A 168 28.22 0.84 -14.62
CA LYS A 168 28.98 1.89 -15.31
C LYS A 168 28.79 1.76 -16.83
N GLY A 169 28.40 2.86 -17.48
CA GLY A 169 28.10 2.87 -18.91
C GLY A 169 26.70 2.38 -19.31
N ALA A 170 25.91 1.90 -18.38
CA ALA A 170 24.52 1.53 -18.65
C ALA A 170 23.65 2.76 -18.94
N LYS A 171 22.67 2.62 -19.85
CA LYS A 171 21.70 3.68 -20.18
C LYS A 171 20.78 3.96 -18.98
N ASP A 172 20.18 5.13 -18.94
CA ASP A 172 19.36 5.61 -17.79
C ASP A 172 18.21 4.71 -17.41
N TRP A 173 17.71 3.89 -18.32
CA TRP A 173 16.64 2.93 -18.07
C TRP A 173 17.13 1.49 -17.79
N GLN A 174 18.42 1.23 -17.90
CA GLN A 174 18.99 -0.12 -17.68
C GLN A 174 19.28 -0.30 -16.20
N TRP A 175 18.53 -1.20 -15.58
CA TRP A 175 18.68 -1.62 -14.20
C TRP A 175 18.57 -3.14 -14.12
N GLU A 176 19.28 -3.71 -13.16
CA GLU A 176 19.08 -5.12 -12.82
C GLU A 176 17.63 -5.37 -12.36
N ALA A 177 17.17 -6.61 -12.57
CA ALA A 177 15.85 -7.02 -12.11
C ALA A 177 15.85 -7.10 -10.59
N ALA A 178 14.89 -6.42 -9.95
CA ALA A 178 14.68 -6.47 -8.52
C ALA A 178 13.18 -6.69 -8.22
N PRO A 179 12.62 -7.87 -8.57
CA PRO A 179 11.19 -8.11 -8.48
C PRO A 179 10.67 -8.09 -7.04
N LYS A 180 11.52 -8.42 -6.06
CA LYS A 180 11.18 -8.38 -4.63
C LYS A 180 11.08 -6.96 -4.09
N ASP A 181 11.78 -6.01 -4.70
CA ASP A 181 11.88 -4.61 -4.26
C ASP A 181 11.06 -3.67 -5.15
N GLY A 182 10.08 -4.19 -5.88
CA GLY A 182 9.13 -3.37 -6.62
C GLY A 182 8.25 -2.54 -5.67
N PHE A 183 7.78 -1.36 -6.13
CA PHE A 183 7.01 -0.42 -5.29
C PHE A 183 5.84 -1.07 -4.51
N HIS A 184 5.27 -2.15 -5.04
CA HIS A 184 4.18 -2.86 -4.39
C HIS A 184 4.54 -3.45 -3.01
N VAL A 185 5.85 -3.56 -2.69
CA VAL A 185 6.32 -3.99 -1.37
C VAL A 185 5.83 -3.06 -0.25
N LEU A 186 5.70 -1.76 -0.51
CA LEU A 186 5.19 -0.80 0.48
C LEU A 186 3.74 -1.12 0.90
N ARG A 187 2.93 -1.57 -0.06
CA ARG A 187 1.57 -2.01 0.23
C ARG A 187 1.55 -3.32 1.03
N HIS A 188 2.49 -4.23 0.81
CA HIS A 188 2.65 -5.42 1.64
C HIS A 188 3.08 -5.04 3.07
N THR A 189 4.02 -4.11 3.18
CA THR A 189 4.45 -3.57 4.48
C THR A 189 3.30 -2.88 5.23
N TYR A 190 2.50 -2.05 4.54
CA TYR A 190 1.27 -1.48 5.12
C TYR A 190 0.34 -2.57 5.65
N ALA A 191 0.07 -3.59 4.84
CA ALA A 191 -0.83 -4.68 5.23
C ALA A 191 -0.31 -5.45 6.45
N SER A 192 1.01 -5.69 6.53
CA SER A 192 1.63 -6.35 7.67
C SER A 192 1.50 -5.53 8.95
N ILE A 193 1.82 -4.23 8.89
CA ILE A 193 1.69 -3.31 10.02
C ILE A 193 0.25 -3.27 10.54
N MET A 194 -0.76 -3.21 9.65
CA MET A 194 -2.16 -3.19 10.04
C MET A 194 -2.58 -4.50 10.73
N LEU A 195 -2.16 -5.65 10.21
CA LEU A 195 -2.45 -6.95 10.82
C LEU A 195 -1.76 -7.12 12.17
N GLU A 196 -0.50 -6.69 12.30
CA GLU A 196 0.25 -6.69 13.58
C GLU A 196 -0.41 -5.77 14.61
N ALA A 197 -0.96 -4.63 14.19
CA ALA A 197 -1.73 -3.74 15.04
C ALA A 197 -3.10 -4.33 15.45
N GLY A 198 -3.49 -5.47 14.88
CA GLY A 198 -4.72 -6.17 15.21
C GLY A 198 -5.93 -5.75 14.38
N GLU A 199 -5.71 -5.04 13.27
CA GLU A 199 -6.79 -4.69 12.34
C GLU A 199 -7.39 -5.94 11.69
N SER A 200 -8.70 -5.92 11.45
CA SER A 200 -9.35 -7.09 10.87
C SER A 200 -8.95 -7.30 9.42
N VAL A 201 -8.76 -8.57 9.02
CA VAL A 201 -8.45 -8.92 7.63
C VAL A 201 -9.54 -8.45 6.66
N VAL A 202 -10.79 -8.40 7.11
CA VAL A 202 -11.94 -7.95 6.31
C VAL A 202 -11.86 -6.45 6.06
N THR A 203 -11.57 -5.66 7.11
CA THR A 203 -11.35 -4.21 7.00
C THR A 203 -10.17 -3.92 6.08
N LEU A 204 -9.05 -4.60 6.31
CA LEU A 204 -7.84 -4.44 5.51
C LEU A 204 -8.08 -4.79 4.03
N ALA A 205 -8.78 -5.90 3.72
CA ALA A 205 -9.13 -6.27 2.35
C ALA A 205 -9.99 -5.19 1.66
N ARG A 206 -10.90 -4.55 2.40
CA ARG A 206 -11.71 -3.43 1.92
C ARG A 206 -10.84 -2.22 1.58
N TRP A 207 -9.95 -1.79 2.48
CA TRP A 207 -9.03 -0.68 2.23
C TRP A 207 -8.07 -0.95 1.08
N LEU A 208 -7.57 -2.17 0.99
CA LEU A 208 -6.71 -2.57 -0.10
C LEU A 208 -7.49 -2.74 -1.43
N GLY A 209 -8.80 -2.91 -1.41
CA GLY A 209 -9.60 -3.22 -2.60
C GLY A 209 -9.21 -4.56 -3.20
N ASP A 210 -8.96 -5.55 -2.35
CA ASP A 210 -8.74 -6.92 -2.75
C ASP A 210 -10.10 -7.62 -2.97
N SER A 211 -10.12 -8.63 -3.83
CA SER A 211 -11.36 -9.32 -4.20
C SER A 211 -11.95 -10.14 -3.04
N SER A 212 -11.12 -10.55 -2.10
CA SER A 212 -11.53 -11.24 -0.88
C SER A 212 -10.46 -11.14 0.22
N PRO A 213 -10.84 -11.34 1.50
CA PRO A 213 -9.88 -11.45 2.60
C PRO A 213 -8.82 -12.55 2.39
N ALA A 214 -9.17 -13.64 1.69
CA ALA A 214 -8.23 -14.72 1.37
C ALA A 214 -7.05 -14.23 0.50
N VAL A 215 -7.28 -13.26 -0.39
CA VAL A 215 -6.20 -12.65 -1.19
C VAL A 215 -5.25 -11.87 -0.29
N THR A 216 -5.79 -11.08 0.64
CA THR A 216 -4.99 -10.33 1.62
C THR A 216 -4.18 -11.26 2.53
N LEU A 217 -4.79 -12.34 3.03
CA LEU A 217 -4.11 -13.36 3.83
C LEU A 217 -3.03 -14.11 3.04
N GLY A 218 -3.29 -14.46 1.80
CA GLY A 218 -2.34 -15.21 0.96
C GLY A 218 -0.98 -14.53 0.82
N TYR A 219 -0.94 -13.21 0.95
CA TYR A 219 0.30 -12.43 0.89
C TYR A 219 0.86 -12.04 2.27
N ASN A 220 0.03 -12.03 3.33
CA ASN A 220 0.39 -11.44 4.62
C ASN A 220 0.16 -12.39 5.82
N ALA A 221 -0.21 -13.66 5.61
CA ALA A 221 -0.55 -14.61 6.67
C ALA A 221 0.58 -14.87 7.69
N HIS A 222 1.83 -14.56 7.34
CA HIS A 222 3.00 -14.75 8.22
C HIS A 222 3.12 -13.67 9.31
N PHE A 223 2.42 -12.56 9.14
CA PHE A 223 2.46 -11.39 10.01
C PHE A 223 1.29 -11.34 10.99
N MET A 224 0.58 -12.45 11.19
CA MET A 224 -0.41 -12.56 12.25
C MET A 224 0.28 -13.14 13.49
N PRO A 225 0.83 -12.30 14.41
CA PRO A 225 1.36 -12.82 15.66
C PRO A 225 0.17 -13.31 16.47
N GLU A 226 0.25 -14.56 16.92
CA GLU A 226 -0.61 -15.16 17.92
C GLU A 226 -2.12 -14.82 17.81
N ALA A 227 -2.75 -15.15 16.68
CA ALA A 227 -4.20 -14.98 16.49
C ALA A 227 -5.06 -15.65 17.59
N GLY A 228 -4.46 -16.48 18.44
CA GLY A 228 -5.12 -17.12 19.56
C GLY A 228 -5.02 -16.41 20.91
N SER A 229 -4.05 -15.49 21.15
CA SER A 229 -3.81 -14.90 22.46
C SER A 229 -4.89 -13.89 22.84
N LYS A 230 -5.26 -12.99 21.93
CA LYS A 230 -6.30 -11.97 22.16
C LYS A 230 -7.68 -12.61 22.43
N GLY A 231 -8.01 -13.65 21.69
CA GLY A 231 -9.26 -14.40 21.89
C GLY A 231 -9.28 -15.11 23.25
N ARG A 232 -8.18 -15.77 23.63
CA ARG A 232 -8.06 -16.40 24.96
C ARG A 232 -8.18 -15.36 26.07
N THR A 233 -7.41 -14.27 26.02
CA THR A 233 -7.48 -13.18 27.00
C THR A 233 -8.88 -12.59 27.13
N ALA A 234 -9.61 -12.43 26.02
CA ALA A 234 -10.98 -11.95 26.05
C ALA A 234 -11.93 -12.96 26.74
N ILE A 235 -11.79 -14.24 26.43
CA ILE A 235 -12.58 -15.30 27.08
C ILE A 235 -12.20 -15.46 28.56
N ASP A 236 -10.90 -15.43 28.88
CA ASP A 236 -10.44 -15.47 30.28
C ASP A 236 -10.93 -14.25 31.07
N GLY A 237 -10.97 -13.08 30.44
CA GLY A 237 -11.56 -11.88 31.04
C GLY A 237 -13.07 -11.97 31.28
N LEU A 238 -13.78 -12.72 30.45
CA LEU A 238 -15.24 -12.94 30.62
C LEU A 238 -15.56 -14.06 31.60
N LEU A 239 -14.78 -15.15 31.58
CA LEU A 239 -15.07 -16.38 32.37
C LEU A 239 -14.21 -16.48 33.63
N GLY A 240 -12.99 -15.97 33.64
CA GLY A 240 -12.02 -16.09 34.74
C GLY A 240 -12.28 -15.17 35.92
N ARG A 241 -13.10 -14.12 35.79
CA ARG A 241 -13.38 -13.14 36.86
C ARG A 241 -14.47 -13.57 37.84
N GLN A 242 -15.11 -14.70 37.68
CA GLN A 242 -16.13 -15.20 38.65
C GLN A 242 -15.54 -16.03 39.78
N GLY A 243 -14.24 -16.37 39.75
CA GLY A 243 -13.63 -17.29 40.76
C GLY A 243 -13.04 -16.61 41.98
N ASP A 244 -12.61 -15.36 41.92
CA ASP A 244 -11.78 -14.76 42.98
C ASP A 244 -12.52 -13.88 44.01
N GLU A 245 -13.78 -13.56 43.80
CA GLU A 245 -14.54 -12.74 44.77
C GLU A 245 -15.19 -13.58 45.91
N HIS A 246 -15.18 -14.90 45.83
CA HIS A 246 -15.75 -15.76 46.91
C HIS A 246 -14.71 -16.36 47.85
N ALA A 247 -13.43 -16.28 47.56
CA ALA A 247 -12.37 -16.87 48.40
C ALA A 247 -11.92 -15.95 49.57
N SER A 248 -12.36 -14.69 49.62
CA SER A 248 -11.89 -13.72 50.65
C SER A 248 -12.85 -13.50 51.83
N ARG A 249 -13.94 -14.26 51.96
CA ARG A 249 -14.94 -14.06 53.04
C ARG A 249 -15.03 -15.13 54.09
N ASN A 250 -14.19 -16.16 54.10
CA ASN A 250 -14.18 -17.18 55.13
C ASN A 250 -12.82 -17.38 55.75
N SER A 251 -12.39 -16.47 56.64
CA SER A 251 -11.38 -16.73 57.65
C SER A 251 -12.14 -16.89 58.99
N PRO A 252 -12.14 -18.05 59.60
CA PRO A 252 -12.72 -18.19 60.93
C PRO A 252 -11.81 -17.57 62.00
N ASP A 253 -12.43 -16.79 62.89
CA ASP A 253 -11.84 -16.25 64.10
C ASP A 253 -11.09 -17.32 64.88
N SER A 254 -9.89 -17.00 65.32
CA SER A 254 -9.15 -17.79 66.33
C SER A 254 -9.57 -17.31 67.72
N PRO A 255 -9.89 -18.19 68.67
CA PRO A 255 -10.20 -17.78 70.00
C PRO A 255 -8.90 -17.47 70.78
N GLN A 256 -8.98 -16.43 71.58
CA GLN A 256 -7.97 -16.07 72.60
C GLN A 256 -7.97 -17.09 73.71
N GLY A 257 -6.82 -17.53 74.14
CA GLY A 257 -6.46 -18.19 75.39
C GLY A 257 -5.12 -17.70 75.85
#